data_cc0fdea45659d9d9eee036061a1f1ea9
#
_entry.id   cc0fdea45659d9d9eee036061a1f1ea9
#
_cell.length_a   1.000
_cell.length_b   1.000
_cell.length_c   1.000
_cell.angle_alpha   90.00
_cell.angle_beta   90.00
_cell.angle_gamma   90.00
#
_symmetry.space_group_name_H-M   'P 1'
#
loop_
_entity.id
_entity.type
_entity.pdbx_description
1 polymer ?
#
loop_
_entity_poly.entity_id
_entity_poly.type
_entity_poly.pdbx_seq_one_letter_code
_entity_poly.pdbx_strand_id
1 'polypeptide(L)'
;MKSIKELVMKETRPVYVYMPSKALAKDFLKQAEKEGFLFSDGKRPTKKPLDDYYALHNDLTINYIGFVGRLRYNSNDNGIRRVEYQDLFKE
;
A
#
# COMPACT_ATOMS: atom_id res chain seq x y z
N MET A 1 -14.74 -8.56 -2.47
CA MET A 1 -13.38 -8.06 -2.11
C MET A 1 -12.85 -7.18 -3.22
N LYS A 2 -12.39 -6.00 -2.88
CA LYS A 2 -11.77 -5.11 -3.85
C LYS A 2 -10.31 -5.50 -4.04
N SER A 3 -9.81 -5.38 -5.27
CA SER A 3 -8.39 -5.60 -5.50
C SER A 3 -7.59 -4.34 -5.16
N ILE A 4 -6.31 -4.53 -4.87
CA ILE A 4 -5.39 -3.41 -4.64
C ILE A 4 -5.26 -2.60 -5.93
N LYS A 5 -5.17 -3.29 -7.05
CA LYS A 5 -5.06 -2.66 -8.37
C LYS A 5 -6.24 -1.74 -8.68
N GLU A 6 -7.46 -2.17 -8.38
CA GLU A 6 -8.65 -1.34 -8.59
C GLU A 6 -8.56 -0.04 -7.78
N LEU A 7 -8.09 -0.13 -6.55
CA LEU A 7 -7.96 1.03 -5.68
C LEU A 7 -7.03 2.08 -6.30
N VAL A 8 -5.84 1.66 -6.75
CA VAL A 8 -4.86 2.61 -7.28
C VAL A 8 -5.24 3.14 -8.64
N MET A 9 -5.94 2.35 -9.46
CA MET A 9 -6.35 2.79 -10.79
C MET A 9 -7.44 3.85 -10.78
N LYS A 10 -8.23 3.91 -9.71
CA LYS A 10 -9.29 4.89 -9.55
C LYS A 10 -8.83 6.17 -8.88
N GLU A 11 -7.59 6.20 -8.39
CA GLU A 11 -7.09 7.29 -7.58
C GLU A 11 -5.94 8.00 -8.28
N THR A 12 -5.99 9.34 -8.35
CA THR A 12 -4.91 10.14 -8.93
C THR A 12 -3.82 10.47 -7.91
N ARG A 13 -4.14 10.37 -6.62
CA ARG A 13 -3.20 10.62 -5.52
C ARG A 13 -2.49 9.35 -5.16
N PRO A 14 -1.28 9.43 -4.59
CA PRO A 14 -0.65 8.23 -4.01
C PRO A 14 -1.56 7.62 -2.95
N VAL A 15 -1.62 6.30 -2.90
CA VAL A 15 -2.42 5.57 -1.91
C VAL A 15 -1.48 5.09 -0.82
N TYR A 16 -1.68 5.57 0.40
CA TYR A 16 -0.91 5.12 1.56
C TYR A 16 -1.75 4.11 2.32
N VAL A 17 -1.19 2.93 2.53
CA VAL A 17 -1.89 1.81 3.17
C VAL A 17 -1.25 1.50 4.52
N TYR A 18 -2.06 1.41 5.54
CA TYR A 18 -1.63 1.03 6.88
C TYR A 18 -1.96 -0.43 7.17
N MET A 19 -0.98 -1.16 7.70
CA MET A 19 -1.12 -2.55 8.15
C MET A 19 -0.96 -2.57 9.67
N PRO A 20 -2.04 -2.81 10.44
CA PRO A 20 -1.91 -2.83 11.91
C PRO A 20 -1.23 -4.07 12.48
N SER A 21 -0.89 -5.05 11.66
CA SER A 21 -0.18 -6.24 12.13
C SER A 21 0.77 -6.78 11.07
N LYS A 22 1.76 -7.57 11.50
CA LYS A 22 2.69 -8.23 10.58
C LYS A 22 1.97 -9.23 9.68
N ALA A 23 0.95 -9.90 10.20
CA ALA A 23 0.17 -10.85 9.42
C ALA A 23 -0.54 -10.15 8.25
N LEU A 24 -1.10 -8.98 8.50
CA LEU A 24 -1.74 -8.19 7.45
C LEU A 24 -0.73 -7.67 6.43
N ALA A 25 0.45 -7.22 6.89
CA ALA A 25 1.50 -6.76 5.99
C ALA A 25 1.95 -7.89 5.06
N LYS A 26 2.12 -9.08 5.61
CA LYS A 26 2.52 -10.26 4.84
C LYS A 26 1.46 -10.61 3.79
N ASP A 27 0.20 -10.60 4.19
CA ASP A 27 -0.93 -10.87 3.30
C ASP A 27 -1.01 -9.82 2.19
N PHE A 28 -0.83 -8.56 2.54
CA PHE A 28 -0.82 -7.47 1.58
C PHE A 28 0.27 -7.66 0.51
N LEU A 29 1.49 -7.98 0.94
CA LEU A 29 2.59 -8.15 0.00
C LEU A 29 2.35 -9.33 -0.95
N LYS A 30 1.78 -10.43 -0.45
CA LYS A 30 1.40 -11.56 -1.29
C LYS A 30 0.35 -11.17 -2.31
N GLN A 31 -0.66 -10.43 -1.89
CA GLN A 31 -1.73 -10.00 -2.79
C GLN A 31 -1.21 -9.02 -3.82
N ALA A 32 -0.37 -8.07 -3.41
CA ALA A 32 0.21 -7.10 -4.32
C ALA A 32 1.06 -7.76 -5.40
N GLU A 33 1.88 -8.75 -5.01
CA GLU A 33 2.70 -9.49 -5.97
C GLU A 33 1.83 -10.24 -6.97
N LYS A 34 0.75 -10.85 -6.48
CA LYS A 34 -0.21 -11.57 -7.31
C LYS A 34 -0.86 -10.66 -8.35
N GLU A 35 -1.08 -9.40 -7.99
CA GLU A 35 -1.70 -8.42 -8.88
C GLU A 35 -0.71 -7.69 -9.79
N GLY A 36 0.56 -8.04 -9.72
CA GLY A 36 1.57 -7.47 -10.62
C GLY A 36 2.33 -6.27 -10.09
N PHE A 37 2.20 -5.95 -8.80
CA PHE A 37 2.97 -4.87 -8.21
C PHE A 37 4.43 -5.26 -8.01
N LEU A 38 5.33 -4.28 -8.14
CA LEU A 38 6.74 -4.41 -7.80
C LEU A 38 7.14 -3.20 -6.96
N PHE A 39 8.16 -3.38 -6.12
CA PHE A 39 8.77 -2.21 -5.49
C PHE A 39 9.48 -1.38 -6.55
N SER A 40 9.67 -0.10 -6.28
CA SER A 40 10.29 0.82 -7.24
C SER A 40 11.72 0.41 -7.63
N ASP A 41 12.37 -0.43 -6.81
CA ASP A 41 13.69 -1.00 -7.15
C ASP A 41 13.59 -2.26 -8.00
N GLY A 42 12.40 -2.64 -8.42
CA GLY A 42 12.14 -3.81 -9.26
C GLY A 42 12.01 -5.13 -8.51
N LYS A 43 12.12 -5.12 -7.20
CA LYS A 43 12.04 -6.35 -6.40
C LYS A 43 10.59 -6.74 -6.15
N ARG A 44 10.35 -8.05 -6.04
CA ARG A 44 9.03 -8.60 -5.75
C ARG A 44 8.60 -8.24 -4.32
N PRO A 45 7.32 -7.89 -4.12
CA PRO A 45 6.83 -7.55 -2.79
C PRO A 45 7.16 -8.56 -1.70
N THR A 46 7.00 -9.86 -1.96
CA THR A 46 7.25 -10.89 -0.94
C THR A 46 8.72 -11.06 -0.59
N LYS A 47 9.63 -10.44 -1.34
CA LYS A 47 11.07 -10.48 -1.06
C LYS A 47 11.55 -9.29 -0.23
N LYS A 48 10.66 -8.36 0.08
CA LYS A 48 11.01 -7.15 0.83
C LYS A 48 10.63 -7.31 2.31
N PRO A 49 11.36 -6.64 3.22
CA PRO A 49 11.00 -6.64 4.63
C PRO A 49 9.61 -6.07 4.88
N LEU A 50 8.96 -6.55 5.94
CA LEU A 50 7.64 -6.04 6.33
C LEU A 50 7.74 -4.66 6.97
N ASP A 51 6.70 -3.85 6.76
CA ASP A 51 6.54 -2.56 7.42
C ASP A 51 5.06 -2.37 7.72
N ASP A 52 4.76 -1.33 8.49
CA ASP A 52 3.39 -0.98 8.84
C ASP A 52 2.70 -0.14 7.76
N TYR A 53 3.47 0.56 6.94
CA TYR A 53 2.94 1.49 5.96
C TYR A 53 3.60 1.29 4.61
N TYR A 54 2.80 1.41 3.55
CA TYR A 54 3.31 1.36 2.18
C TYR A 54 2.62 2.43 1.34
N ALA A 55 3.34 2.96 0.35
CA ALA A 55 2.77 3.83 -0.66
C ALA A 55 2.57 3.04 -1.96
N LEU A 56 1.40 3.18 -2.55
CA LEU A 56 1.05 2.51 -3.80
C LEU A 56 0.82 3.57 -4.87
N HIS A 57 1.24 3.27 -6.08
CA HIS A 57 1.09 4.16 -7.23
C HIS A 57 0.36 3.46 -8.37
N ASN A 58 -0.25 4.26 -9.24
CA ASN A 58 -1.05 3.71 -10.35
C ASN A 58 -0.23 3.06 -11.46
N ASP A 59 1.10 3.17 -11.40
CA ASP A 59 2.00 2.42 -12.29
C ASP A 59 2.35 1.04 -11.72
N LEU A 60 1.65 0.62 -10.66
CA LEU A 60 1.81 -0.66 -9.97
C LEU A 60 3.16 -0.76 -9.24
N THR A 61 3.65 0.35 -8.70
CA THR A 61 4.83 0.34 -7.84
C THR A 61 4.47 0.55 -6.38
N ILE A 62 5.32 0.00 -5.50
CA ILE A 62 5.20 0.11 -4.04
C ILE A 62 6.46 0.76 -3.50
N ASN A 63 6.30 1.62 -2.49
CA ASN A 63 7.42 2.20 -1.77
C ASN A 63 7.15 2.19 -0.27
N TYR A 64 8.22 2.16 0.53
CA TYR A 64 8.12 2.49 1.94
C TYR A 64 7.93 3.99 2.07
N ILE A 65 7.18 4.44 3.07
CA ILE A 65 6.86 5.87 3.18
C ILE A 65 7.76 6.64 4.15
N GLY A 66 8.49 5.94 5.00
CA GLY A 66 9.40 6.58 5.95
C GLY A 66 8.69 7.45 6.97
N PHE A 67 9.49 8.25 7.70
CA PHE A 67 8.97 9.07 8.79
C PHE A 67 8.04 10.19 8.28
N VAL A 68 8.45 10.89 7.25
CA VAL A 68 7.65 12.00 6.69
C VAL A 68 6.32 11.49 6.14
N GLY A 69 6.34 10.34 5.47
CA GLY A 69 5.12 9.73 4.96
C GLY A 69 4.15 9.33 6.08
N ARG A 70 4.69 8.84 7.21
CA ARG A 70 3.85 8.50 8.37
C ARG A 70 3.19 9.74 8.95
N LEU A 71 3.90 10.86 8.99
CA LEU A 71 3.32 12.14 9.43
C LEU A 71 2.19 12.57 8.50
N ARG A 72 2.37 12.43 7.19
CA ARG A 72 1.31 12.76 6.22
C ARG A 72 0.08 11.89 6.43
N TYR A 73 0.28 10.59 6.66
CA TYR A 73 -0.82 9.66 6.90
C TYR A 73 -1.63 10.09 8.12
N ASN A 74 -0.96 10.52 9.18
CA ASN A 74 -1.60 10.86 10.45
C ASN A 74 -2.13 12.29 10.53
N SER A 75 -1.83 13.15 9.55
CA SER A 75 -2.18 14.58 9.60
C SER A 75 -3.34 14.99 8.69
N ASN A 76 -4.10 14.03 8.15
CA ASN A 76 -5.22 14.32 7.24
C ASN A 76 -4.79 15.06 5.96
N ASP A 77 -3.61 14.75 5.44
CA ASP A 77 -3.11 15.35 4.21
C ASP A 77 -4.01 14.98 3.04
N ASN A 78 -4.57 15.98 2.34
CA ASN A 78 -5.45 15.75 1.19
C ASN A 78 -4.69 15.34 -0.07
N GLY A 79 -3.36 15.41 -0.07
CA GLY A 79 -2.53 15.00 -1.20
C GLY A 79 -2.35 13.49 -1.31
N ILE A 80 -2.86 12.72 -0.34
CA ILE A 80 -2.79 11.26 -0.36
C ILE A 80 -4.16 10.65 -0.08
N ARG A 81 -4.35 9.43 -0.57
CA ARG A 81 -5.50 8.59 -0.21
C ARG A 81 -5.05 7.66 0.90
N ARG A 82 -5.68 7.73 2.07
CA ARG A 82 -5.35 6.87 3.21
C ARG A 82 -6.29 5.69 3.26
N VAL A 83 -5.73 4.50 3.46
CA VAL A 83 -6.50 3.24 3.53
C VAL A 83 -5.89 2.35 4.60
N GLU A 84 -6.73 1.72 5.41
CA GLU A 84 -6.31 0.60 6.21
C GLU A 84 -6.54 -0.66 5.40
N TYR A 85 -5.53 -1.51 5.28
CA TYR A 85 -5.60 -2.67 4.40
C TYR A 85 -6.81 -3.57 4.72
N GLN A 86 -7.08 -3.78 5.99
CA GLN A 86 -8.21 -4.62 6.39
C GLN A 86 -9.55 -4.12 5.86
N ASP A 87 -9.68 -2.81 5.59
CA ASP A 87 -10.92 -2.24 5.08
C ASP A 87 -11.19 -2.60 3.62
N LEU A 88 -10.14 -3.03 2.90
CA LEU A 88 -10.31 -3.47 1.51
C LEU A 88 -11.13 -4.75 1.41
N PHE A 89 -11.19 -5.52 2.48
CA PHE A 89 -11.89 -6.80 2.50
C PHE A 89 -13.27 -6.73 3.17
N LYS A 90 -13.70 -5.56 3.57
CA LYS A 90 -15.05 -5.35 4.09
C LYS A 90 -16.03 -5.19 2.93
N GLU A 91 -17.15 -5.84 3.04
CA GLU A 91 -18.20 -5.75 2.04
C GLU A 91 -19.34 -4.85 2.49
#